data_371bd358ae1c2c9a696aae3b4eb1a8ef
#
_entry.id   371bd358ae1c2c9a696aae3b4eb1a8ef
#
_cell.length_a   1.000
_cell.length_b   1.000
_cell.length_c   1.000
_cell.angle_alpha   90.00
_cell.angle_beta   90.00
_cell.angle_gamma   90.00
#
_symmetry.space_group_name_H-M   'P 1'
#
loop_
_entity.id
_entity.type
_entity.pdbx_description
1 polymer ?
#
loop_
_entity_poly.entity_id
_entity_poly.type
_entity_poly.pdbx_seq_one_letter_code
_entity_poly.pdbx_strand_id
1 'polypeptide(L)'
;MADDLSDHTPRSSPRTGTELPHGQPFWIVDGKAYDLTEWMKIHPGGATWFGPSQGRDISALLHTYHRDPARLQRVLAKYEIEGFTERDVLPKLGVPPFLLEPDFDATTDLPRLDYADRGSLLAEIRGQVNARFSKRDLKTYDRRFDGVTWIIGLAHVAALVLLIAGPLPAWAFVVVMVLTRTALAGAGHYHLHRKWKDQGSGYYLPIGKALFDINYVGTSLIGTDGHVLLHHPYMGSGADVKKTFFDGMLRLHPILRIPGYTLHKLGICLLGLSLRARELAKFERPKDEAPMRAPVRADFWIIRGWILAELVACLATGHIVAWLVQFFLTLWFNTFLVVASHDFEESNDEAELAAIPPALRDDWAAHQICLSYDLSVVGNRWIDLFLSAGLSPHRVHHVLPYQGSGFANLATEATVRQVCEQAGIVWERPRNLLFDRFPAVIKHYLLAPVKAAPPPPPALPPPPPAGRFPVQPPPPGPPAEPADRPGQVAELLRYTFDGWRGVGV
;
A
#
# COMPACT_ATOMS: atom_id res chain seq x y z
N MET A 1 32.56 8.06 -16.68
CA MET A 1 31.96 8.29 -17.99
C MET A 1 30.78 9.21 -17.76
N ALA A 2 30.96 10.48 -18.09
CA ALA A 2 29.94 11.50 -18.04
C ALA A 2 29.26 11.45 -19.41
N ASP A 3 28.05 10.90 -19.46
CA ASP A 3 27.27 10.90 -20.69
C ASP A 3 26.59 12.26 -20.87
N ASP A 4 26.98 12.84 -21.95
CA ASP A 4 26.49 14.01 -22.63
C ASP A 4 24.98 13.88 -22.89
N LEU A 5 24.17 14.54 -22.06
CA LEU A 5 22.74 14.70 -22.29
C LEU A 5 22.56 15.95 -23.16
N SER A 6 22.74 15.76 -24.47
CA SER A 6 22.42 16.77 -25.48
C SER A 6 20.98 17.30 -25.30
N ASP A 7 20.95 18.61 -25.37
CA ASP A 7 19.85 19.56 -25.26
C ASP A 7 18.68 19.26 -26.23
N HIS A 8 17.69 18.48 -25.78
CA HIS A 8 16.40 18.37 -26.42
C HIS A 8 15.37 19.17 -25.63
N THR A 9 15.39 20.48 -25.83
CA THR A 9 14.34 21.37 -25.33
C THR A 9 13.21 21.46 -26.38
N PRO A 10 11.99 21.00 -26.08
CA PRO A 10 10.82 21.44 -26.81
C PRO A 10 10.51 22.87 -26.37
N ARG A 11 10.72 23.84 -27.25
CA ARG A 11 10.22 25.22 -27.06
C ARG A 11 8.70 25.19 -27.20
N SER A 12 7.99 25.24 -26.07
CA SER A 12 6.55 25.54 -26.06
C SER A 12 6.37 27.06 -26.16
N SER A 13 5.57 27.51 -27.11
CA SER A 13 5.12 28.89 -27.23
C SER A 13 4.29 29.28 -26.02
N PRO A 14 4.40 30.51 -25.49
CA PRO A 14 3.58 30.95 -24.35
C PRO A 14 2.09 30.95 -24.77
N ARG A 15 1.27 30.22 -24.03
CA ARG A 15 -0.19 30.20 -24.18
C ARG A 15 -0.82 31.11 -23.12
N THR A 16 -1.55 32.10 -23.60
CA THR A 16 -2.43 32.94 -22.78
C THR A 16 -3.80 32.25 -22.68
N GLY A 17 -4.04 31.53 -21.61
CA GLY A 17 -5.35 30.93 -21.35
C GLY A 17 -5.38 30.26 -19.98
N THR A 18 -6.47 30.51 -19.28
CA THR A 18 -6.71 30.10 -17.88
C THR A 18 -7.21 28.66 -17.70
N GLU A 19 -7.29 27.86 -18.77
CA GLU A 19 -7.76 26.47 -18.71
C GLU A 19 -6.68 25.53 -19.22
N LEU A 20 -6.48 24.42 -18.50
CA LEU A 20 -5.66 23.30 -19.00
C LEU A 20 -6.23 22.86 -20.34
N PRO A 21 -5.41 22.76 -21.42
CA PRO A 21 -5.89 22.35 -22.73
C PRO A 21 -6.64 21.02 -22.59
N HIS A 22 -7.87 20.97 -23.12
CA HIS A 22 -8.66 19.75 -23.14
C HIS A 22 -7.84 18.61 -23.76
N GLY A 23 -7.58 17.55 -22.97
CA GLY A 23 -6.87 16.36 -23.41
C GLY A 23 -5.35 16.36 -23.22
N GLN A 24 -4.72 17.44 -22.73
CA GLN A 24 -3.29 17.40 -22.42
C GLN A 24 -3.04 16.63 -21.12
N PRO A 25 -2.12 15.63 -21.11
CA PRO A 25 -1.72 14.96 -19.88
C PRO A 25 -1.02 15.94 -18.94
N PHE A 26 -1.35 15.87 -17.65
CA PHE A 26 -0.66 16.68 -16.65
C PHE A 26 -0.59 15.94 -15.30
N TRP A 27 0.32 16.37 -14.45
CA TRP A 27 0.47 15.98 -13.05
C TRP A 27 0.69 17.23 -12.22
N ILE A 28 0.20 17.24 -10.99
CA ILE A 28 0.37 18.35 -10.05
C ILE A 28 1.48 17.99 -9.07
N VAL A 29 2.42 18.91 -8.85
CA VAL A 29 3.45 18.83 -7.83
C VAL A 29 3.59 20.19 -7.18
N ASP A 30 3.43 20.27 -5.87
CA ASP A 30 3.55 21.49 -5.07
C ASP A 30 2.73 22.66 -5.66
N GLY A 31 1.49 22.37 -6.05
CA GLY A 31 0.56 23.34 -6.62
C GLY A 31 0.82 23.75 -8.07
N LYS A 32 1.81 23.18 -8.73
CA LYS A 32 2.14 23.46 -10.13
C LYS A 32 1.81 22.28 -11.04
N ALA A 33 1.46 22.57 -12.29
CA ALA A 33 1.18 21.53 -13.29
C ALA A 33 2.41 21.23 -14.14
N TYR A 34 2.60 19.95 -14.46
CA TYR A 34 3.73 19.46 -15.25
C TYR A 34 3.25 18.49 -16.32
N ASP A 35 3.76 18.60 -17.54
CA ASP A 35 3.59 17.58 -18.58
C ASP A 35 4.77 16.58 -18.51
N LEU A 36 4.56 15.49 -17.83
CA LEU A 36 5.59 14.47 -17.63
C LEU A 36 5.56 13.35 -18.68
N THR A 37 4.82 13.51 -19.78
CA THR A 37 4.62 12.48 -20.81
C THR A 37 5.94 12.01 -21.42
N GLU A 38 6.84 12.91 -21.78
CA GLU A 38 8.15 12.54 -22.33
C GLU A 38 9.10 12.02 -21.24
N TRP A 39 9.05 12.63 -20.04
CA TRP A 39 9.85 12.16 -18.92
C TRP A 39 9.50 10.73 -18.49
N MET A 40 8.22 10.38 -18.53
CA MET A 40 7.74 9.04 -18.19
C MET A 40 8.43 7.95 -19.02
N LYS A 41 8.74 8.21 -20.30
CA LYS A 41 9.39 7.24 -21.21
C LYS A 41 10.81 6.89 -20.79
N ILE A 42 11.51 7.83 -20.16
CA ILE A 42 12.93 7.73 -19.77
C ILE A 42 13.14 7.70 -18.25
N HIS A 43 12.04 7.73 -17.49
CA HIS A 43 12.11 7.78 -16.03
C HIS A 43 12.85 6.55 -15.46
N PRO A 44 13.92 6.73 -14.67
CA PRO A 44 14.70 5.61 -14.12
C PRO A 44 13.90 4.64 -13.25
N GLY A 45 12.83 5.12 -12.58
CA GLY A 45 11.92 4.31 -11.79
C GLY A 45 10.83 3.60 -12.60
N GLY A 46 10.83 3.75 -13.94
CA GLY A 46 9.77 3.23 -14.81
C GLY A 46 8.54 4.12 -14.88
N ALA A 47 7.56 3.72 -15.69
CA ALA A 47 6.36 4.50 -15.99
C ALA A 47 5.11 4.07 -15.21
N THR A 48 5.21 3.02 -14.41
CA THR A 48 4.06 2.31 -13.81
C THR A 48 3.11 3.24 -13.02
N TRP A 49 3.66 4.22 -12.31
CA TRP A 49 2.89 5.10 -11.43
C TRP A 49 2.31 6.34 -12.14
N PHE A 50 2.86 6.70 -13.30
CA PHE A 50 2.42 7.90 -14.01
C PHE A 50 0.99 7.80 -14.54
N GLY A 51 0.60 6.63 -15.08
CA GLY A 51 -0.73 6.47 -15.64
C GLY A 51 -1.86 6.61 -14.62
N PRO A 52 -1.85 5.82 -13.53
CA PRO A 52 -2.87 5.92 -12.49
C PRO A 52 -2.95 7.29 -11.84
N SER A 53 -1.85 8.04 -11.82
CA SER A 53 -1.74 9.35 -11.18
C SER A 53 -1.93 10.55 -12.12
N GLN A 54 -2.19 10.32 -13.40
CA GLN A 54 -2.42 11.42 -14.35
C GLN A 54 -3.62 12.28 -13.95
N GLY A 55 -3.48 13.60 -14.07
CA GLY A 55 -4.50 14.56 -13.69
C GLY A 55 -4.67 14.74 -12.18
N ARG A 56 -3.68 14.31 -11.38
CA ARG A 56 -3.76 14.28 -9.92
C ARG A 56 -2.55 14.93 -9.27
N ASP A 57 -2.71 15.29 -8.01
CA ASP A 57 -1.59 15.73 -7.16
C ASP A 57 -0.75 14.51 -6.76
N ILE A 58 0.54 14.56 -7.13
CA ILE A 58 1.52 13.53 -6.81
C ILE A 58 2.63 14.03 -5.90
N SER A 59 2.47 15.20 -5.27
CA SER A 59 3.49 15.82 -4.41
C SER A 59 3.97 14.85 -3.34
N ALA A 60 3.05 14.28 -2.57
CA ALA A 60 3.37 13.32 -1.52
C ALA A 60 4.14 12.10 -2.05
N LEU A 61 3.62 11.47 -3.10
CA LEU A 61 4.24 10.31 -3.74
C LEU A 61 5.65 10.64 -4.26
N LEU A 62 5.78 11.80 -4.88
CA LEU A 62 7.03 12.22 -5.50
C LEU A 62 8.09 12.55 -4.45
N HIS A 63 7.76 13.33 -3.43
CA HIS A 63 8.69 13.69 -2.37
C HIS A 63 9.11 12.49 -1.52
N THR A 64 8.23 11.54 -1.26
CA THR A 64 8.53 10.37 -0.41
C THR A 64 9.43 9.36 -1.09
N TYR A 65 9.33 9.18 -2.42
CA TYR A 65 10.08 8.16 -3.15
C TYR A 65 11.40 8.64 -3.81
N HIS A 66 11.67 9.95 -3.82
CA HIS A 66 12.90 10.46 -4.42
C HIS A 66 13.94 10.83 -3.36
N ARG A 67 15.10 10.18 -3.43
CA ARG A 67 16.20 10.36 -2.49
C ARG A 67 16.89 11.75 -2.59
N ASP A 68 16.87 12.36 -3.77
CA ASP A 68 17.56 13.62 -4.09
C ASP A 68 16.55 14.68 -4.55
N PRO A 69 16.06 15.53 -3.62
CA PRO A 69 15.07 16.57 -3.93
C PRO A 69 15.60 17.61 -4.93
N ALA A 70 16.89 17.97 -4.85
CA ALA A 70 17.46 18.97 -5.73
C ALA A 70 17.53 18.50 -7.19
N ARG A 71 17.83 17.21 -7.41
CA ARG A 71 17.77 16.61 -8.73
C ARG A 71 16.34 16.57 -9.25
N LEU A 72 15.39 16.25 -8.38
CA LEU A 72 13.97 16.21 -8.73
C LEU A 72 13.48 17.55 -9.23
N GLN A 73 13.73 18.63 -8.50
CA GLN A 73 13.34 19.98 -8.88
C GLN A 73 13.95 20.42 -10.21
N ARG A 74 15.23 20.10 -10.47
CA ARG A 74 15.88 20.38 -11.77
C ARG A 74 15.22 19.64 -12.94
N VAL A 75 14.70 18.45 -12.70
CA VAL A 75 13.95 17.70 -13.72
C VAL A 75 12.60 18.33 -13.93
N LEU A 76 11.83 18.58 -12.88
CA LEU A 76 10.49 19.14 -12.95
C LEU A 76 10.47 20.49 -13.67
N ALA A 77 11.43 21.36 -13.41
CA ALA A 77 11.54 22.67 -14.04
C ALA A 77 11.57 22.64 -15.58
N LYS A 78 11.92 21.48 -16.18
CA LYS A 78 11.91 21.31 -17.64
C LYS A 78 10.54 21.00 -18.25
N TYR A 79 9.60 20.59 -17.39
CA TYR A 79 8.29 20.07 -17.79
C TYR A 79 7.13 20.86 -17.19
N GLU A 80 7.42 21.99 -16.53
CA GLU A 80 6.41 22.87 -15.96
C GLU A 80 5.51 23.44 -17.06
N ILE A 81 4.20 23.37 -16.86
CA ILE A 81 3.21 23.99 -17.74
C ILE A 81 3.00 25.42 -17.24
N GLU A 82 3.59 26.40 -17.94
CA GLU A 82 3.49 27.80 -17.56
C GLU A 82 2.05 28.33 -17.65
N GLY A 83 1.72 29.29 -16.79
CA GLY A 83 0.43 29.99 -16.82
C GLY A 83 -0.68 29.37 -15.97
N PHE A 84 -0.41 28.30 -15.23
CA PHE A 84 -1.36 27.73 -14.28
C PHE A 84 -1.04 28.14 -12.85
N THR A 85 -2.05 28.60 -12.13
CA THR A 85 -1.96 28.93 -10.72
C THR A 85 -2.51 27.77 -9.89
N GLU A 86 -2.15 27.74 -8.57
CA GLU A 86 -2.68 26.76 -7.62
C GLU A 86 -4.23 26.73 -7.58
N ARG A 87 -4.89 27.85 -7.90
CA ARG A 87 -6.36 27.95 -7.98
C ARG A 87 -6.95 27.25 -9.19
N ASP A 88 -6.19 27.15 -10.28
CA ASP A 88 -6.65 26.56 -11.54
C ASP A 88 -6.53 25.03 -11.49
N VAL A 89 -5.74 24.52 -10.56
CA VAL A 89 -5.43 23.09 -10.43
C VAL A 89 -5.97 22.60 -9.09
N LEU A 90 -7.20 22.12 -9.08
CA LEU A 90 -7.76 21.51 -7.88
C LEU A 90 -6.92 20.29 -7.48
N PRO A 91 -6.43 20.25 -6.25
CA PRO A 91 -5.70 19.10 -5.75
C PRO A 91 -6.59 17.85 -5.86
N LYS A 92 -6.06 16.81 -6.51
CA LYS A 92 -6.70 15.52 -6.61
C LYS A 92 -5.74 14.48 -6.06
N LEU A 93 -6.29 13.41 -5.47
CA LEU A 93 -5.47 12.30 -5.03
C LEU A 93 -4.76 11.62 -6.20
N GLY A 94 -3.52 11.22 -6.00
CA GLY A 94 -2.74 10.43 -6.95
C GLY A 94 -3.19 8.97 -7.08
N VAL A 95 -4.50 8.68 -6.94
CA VAL A 95 -5.03 7.33 -6.78
C VAL A 95 -6.25 7.07 -7.65
N PRO A 96 -6.50 5.83 -8.05
CA PRO A 96 -7.71 5.46 -8.75
C PRO A 96 -8.97 5.74 -7.89
N PRO A 97 -10.04 6.31 -8.46
CA PRO A 97 -11.25 6.68 -7.72
C PRO A 97 -11.92 5.52 -6.97
N PHE A 98 -11.78 4.28 -7.46
CA PHE A 98 -12.39 3.11 -6.83
C PHE A 98 -11.78 2.70 -5.48
N LEU A 99 -10.61 3.25 -5.14
CA LEU A 99 -9.98 3.04 -3.84
C LEU A 99 -10.43 4.07 -2.80
N LEU A 100 -11.16 5.10 -3.22
CA LEU A 100 -11.66 6.15 -2.34
C LEU A 100 -13.05 5.79 -1.82
N GLU A 101 -13.33 6.20 -0.59
CA GLU A 101 -14.68 6.20 -0.07
C GLU A 101 -15.56 7.15 -0.90
N PRO A 102 -16.85 6.85 -1.10
CA PRO A 102 -17.73 7.66 -1.93
C PRO A 102 -17.89 9.11 -1.48
N ASP A 103 -17.77 9.34 -0.18
CA ASP A 103 -17.89 10.62 0.50
C ASP A 103 -16.55 11.30 0.81
N PHE A 104 -15.46 10.73 0.33
CA PHE A 104 -14.11 11.27 0.57
C PHE A 104 -13.92 12.63 -0.12
N ASP A 105 -13.62 13.65 0.67
CA ASP A 105 -13.27 14.99 0.18
C ASP A 105 -11.75 15.25 0.39
N ALA A 106 -11.01 15.28 -0.68
CA ALA A 106 -9.58 15.52 -0.66
C ALA A 106 -9.18 16.87 -0.05
N THR A 107 -10.07 17.85 -0.01
CA THR A 107 -9.79 19.17 0.54
C THR A 107 -9.91 19.21 2.07
N THR A 108 -10.72 18.32 2.65
CA THR A 108 -10.98 18.25 4.11
C THR A 108 -10.34 17.04 4.76
N ASP A 109 -10.25 15.90 4.04
CA ASP A 109 -9.87 14.61 4.61
C ASP A 109 -8.37 14.31 4.50
N LEU A 110 -7.62 15.12 3.74
CA LEU A 110 -6.16 15.03 3.67
C LEU A 110 -5.52 16.07 4.57
N PRO A 111 -4.60 15.66 5.45
CA PRO A 111 -3.79 16.61 6.20
C PRO A 111 -2.88 17.36 5.21
N ARG A 112 -2.75 18.67 5.42
CA ARG A 112 -1.75 19.49 4.73
C ARG A 112 -0.42 19.29 5.43
N LEU A 113 0.37 18.35 4.92
CA LEU A 113 1.67 18.01 5.49
C LEU A 113 2.79 18.59 4.64
N ASP A 114 3.86 19.01 5.29
CA ASP A 114 5.08 19.46 4.64
C ASP A 114 6.01 18.28 4.33
N TYR A 115 6.39 18.16 3.06
CA TYR A 115 7.25 17.08 2.56
C TYR A 115 8.66 17.55 2.19
N ALA A 116 8.84 18.82 1.91
CA ALA A 116 9.93 19.25 1.04
C ALA A 116 10.78 20.41 1.57
N ASP A 117 10.36 21.12 2.59
CA ASP A 117 11.07 22.28 3.05
C ASP A 117 12.47 21.94 3.59
N ARG A 118 13.42 22.87 3.30
CA ARG A 118 14.77 22.82 3.85
C ARG A 118 14.74 23.02 5.36
N GLY A 119 14.47 22.07 6.12
CA GLY A 119 14.27 22.14 7.56
C GLY A 119 13.22 21.16 8.01
N SER A 120 12.52 20.51 7.06
CA SER A 120 11.63 19.40 7.40
C SER A 120 12.44 18.25 8.00
N LEU A 121 11.83 17.52 8.92
CA LEU A 121 12.43 16.32 9.52
C LEU A 121 12.83 15.30 8.44
N LEU A 122 12.04 15.19 7.37
CA LEU A 122 12.38 14.32 6.23
C LEU A 122 13.68 14.72 5.54
N ALA A 123 13.90 16.02 5.34
CA ALA A 123 15.13 16.53 4.72
C ALA A 123 16.36 16.25 5.59
N GLU A 124 16.25 16.43 6.91
CA GLU A 124 17.33 16.15 7.86
C GLU A 124 17.63 14.64 7.92
N ILE A 125 16.62 13.80 8.09
CA ILE A 125 16.77 12.33 8.06
C ILE A 125 17.51 11.90 6.79
N ARG A 126 17.08 12.37 5.61
CA ARG A 126 17.74 12.05 4.33
C ARG A 126 19.16 12.54 4.27
N GLY A 127 19.41 13.76 4.74
CA GLY A 127 20.76 14.34 4.81
C GLY A 127 21.71 13.45 5.60
N GLN A 128 21.33 13.08 6.81
CA GLN A 128 22.15 12.24 7.70
C GLN A 128 22.31 10.81 7.17
N VAL A 129 21.26 10.21 6.65
CA VAL A 129 21.35 8.87 6.04
C VAL A 129 22.21 8.89 4.79
N ASN A 130 22.09 9.90 3.93
CA ASN A 130 22.91 10.03 2.73
C ASN A 130 24.39 10.30 3.02
N ALA A 131 24.68 11.02 4.11
CA ALA A 131 26.06 11.28 4.55
C ALA A 131 26.75 9.99 5.07
N ARG A 132 26.00 9.11 5.73
CA ARG A 132 26.56 7.88 6.35
C ARG A 132 26.51 6.66 5.44
N PHE A 133 25.53 6.56 4.53
CA PHE A 133 25.31 5.39 3.70
C PHE A 133 25.34 5.75 2.21
N SER A 134 26.29 5.21 1.48
CA SER A 134 26.31 5.33 0.03
C SER A 134 25.21 4.47 -0.63
N LYS A 135 24.90 4.75 -1.91
CA LYS A 135 24.00 3.88 -2.70
C LYS A 135 24.52 2.44 -2.79
N ARG A 136 25.85 2.26 -2.78
CA ARG A 136 26.50 0.94 -2.84
C ARG A 136 26.26 0.15 -1.56
N ASP A 137 26.34 0.82 -0.41
CA ASP A 137 26.09 0.19 0.89
C ASP A 137 24.66 -0.32 0.96
N LEU A 138 23.67 0.52 0.63
CA LEU A 138 22.25 0.14 0.62
C LEU A 138 22.00 -1.03 -0.35
N LYS A 139 22.58 -1.00 -1.56
CA LYS A 139 22.49 -2.13 -2.50
C LYS A 139 23.09 -3.43 -1.96
N THR A 140 24.12 -3.35 -1.11
CA THR A 140 24.71 -4.53 -0.49
C THR A 140 23.74 -5.16 0.52
N TYR A 141 23.04 -4.34 1.32
CA TYR A 141 21.97 -4.82 2.20
C TYR A 141 20.80 -5.43 1.41
N ASP A 142 20.39 -4.80 0.32
CA ASP A 142 19.33 -5.33 -0.55
C ASP A 142 19.69 -6.72 -1.10
N ARG A 143 20.92 -6.90 -1.62
CA ARG A 143 21.36 -8.19 -2.14
C ARG A 143 21.42 -9.29 -1.07
N ARG A 144 21.87 -8.95 0.16
CA ARG A 144 21.87 -9.90 1.28
C ARG A 144 20.46 -10.29 1.68
N PHE A 145 19.55 -9.32 1.73
CA PHE A 145 18.14 -9.57 2.00
C PHE A 145 17.54 -10.50 0.93
N ASP A 146 17.80 -10.24 -0.35
CA ASP A 146 17.34 -11.08 -1.45
C ASP A 146 17.90 -12.50 -1.34
N GLY A 147 19.18 -12.66 -1.00
CA GLY A 147 19.80 -13.98 -0.78
C GLY A 147 19.09 -14.77 0.32
N VAL A 148 18.76 -14.14 1.45
CA VAL A 148 17.98 -14.79 2.53
C VAL A 148 16.58 -15.10 2.06
N THR A 149 15.93 -14.21 1.33
CA THR A 149 14.59 -14.44 0.76
C THR A 149 14.58 -15.66 -0.17
N TRP A 150 15.60 -15.84 -1.00
CA TRP A 150 15.73 -17.04 -1.84
C TRP A 150 15.88 -18.33 -1.01
N ILE A 151 16.66 -18.30 0.06
CA ILE A 151 16.81 -19.48 0.97
C ILE A 151 15.45 -19.81 1.59
N ILE A 152 14.70 -18.81 2.06
CA ILE A 152 13.36 -19.01 2.62
C ILE A 152 12.40 -19.56 1.54
N GLY A 153 12.46 -19.05 0.31
CA GLY A 153 11.67 -19.56 -0.81
C GLY A 153 11.97 -21.02 -1.13
N LEU A 154 13.23 -21.40 -1.11
CA LEU A 154 13.65 -22.82 -1.29
C LEU A 154 13.15 -23.69 -0.15
N ALA A 155 13.22 -23.22 1.11
CA ALA A 155 12.68 -23.94 2.26
C ALA A 155 11.16 -24.11 2.16
N HIS A 156 10.45 -23.09 1.67
CA HIS A 156 9.00 -23.15 1.42
C HIS A 156 8.64 -24.24 0.40
N VAL A 157 9.31 -24.29 -0.74
CA VAL A 157 9.09 -25.33 -1.77
C VAL A 157 9.49 -26.70 -1.24
N ALA A 158 10.63 -26.80 -0.56
CA ALA A 158 11.13 -28.06 0.01
C ALA A 158 10.14 -28.63 1.04
N ALA A 159 9.49 -27.80 1.85
CA ALA A 159 8.50 -28.25 2.83
C ALA A 159 7.31 -28.96 2.15
N LEU A 160 6.82 -28.45 1.02
CA LEU A 160 5.75 -29.09 0.26
C LEU A 160 6.23 -30.43 -0.34
N VAL A 161 7.40 -30.43 -0.95
CA VAL A 161 7.97 -31.66 -1.56
C VAL A 161 8.21 -32.74 -0.50
N LEU A 162 8.76 -32.36 0.65
CA LEU A 162 9.04 -33.31 1.74
C LEU A 162 7.76 -33.82 2.43
N LEU A 163 6.71 -33.02 2.49
CA LEU A 163 5.40 -33.47 2.95
C LEU A 163 4.86 -34.56 2.02
N ILE A 164 4.84 -34.29 0.71
CA ILE A 164 4.31 -35.20 -0.31
C ILE A 164 5.15 -36.49 -0.38
N ALA A 165 6.46 -36.40 -0.26
CA ALA A 165 7.36 -37.53 -0.25
C ALA A 165 7.36 -38.34 1.07
N GLY A 166 6.70 -37.82 2.11
CA GLY A 166 6.50 -38.52 3.39
C GLY A 166 7.49 -38.25 4.52
N PRO A 167 8.69 -37.69 4.30
CA PRO A 167 9.64 -37.51 5.42
C PRO A 167 9.29 -36.35 6.37
N LEU A 168 8.49 -35.35 5.93
CA LEU A 168 8.08 -34.23 6.77
C LEU A 168 6.70 -34.51 7.39
N PRO A 169 6.56 -34.52 8.72
CA PRO A 169 5.26 -34.69 9.35
C PRO A 169 4.37 -33.45 9.13
N ALA A 170 3.05 -33.66 9.05
CA ALA A 170 2.07 -32.62 8.76
C ALA A 170 2.15 -31.37 9.67
N TRP A 171 2.41 -31.56 10.96
CA TRP A 171 2.56 -30.44 11.90
C TRP A 171 3.80 -29.59 11.58
N ALA A 172 4.93 -30.21 11.21
CA ALA A 172 6.14 -29.48 10.85
C ALA A 172 5.96 -28.72 9.54
N PHE A 173 5.26 -29.33 8.56
CA PHE A 173 4.84 -28.64 7.34
C PHE A 173 4.03 -27.38 7.68
N VAL A 174 3.02 -27.47 8.53
CA VAL A 174 2.20 -26.32 8.92
C VAL A 174 3.06 -25.21 9.49
N VAL A 175 3.95 -25.51 10.45
CA VAL A 175 4.84 -24.52 11.06
C VAL A 175 5.75 -23.87 10.01
N VAL A 176 6.42 -24.66 9.17
CA VAL A 176 7.32 -24.14 8.13
C VAL A 176 6.56 -23.27 7.14
N MET A 177 5.36 -23.66 6.73
CA MET A 177 4.55 -22.89 5.78
C MET A 177 4.11 -21.54 6.37
N VAL A 178 3.66 -21.51 7.63
CA VAL A 178 3.30 -20.24 8.29
C VAL A 178 4.49 -19.29 8.36
N LEU A 179 5.64 -19.78 8.82
CA LEU A 179 6.84 -18.95 8.99
C LEU A 179 7.39 -18.46 7.63
N THR A 180 7.50 -19.36 6.66
CA THR A 180 8.04 -19.00 5.35
C THR A 180 7.12 -18.07 4.57
N ARG A 181 5.80 -18.26 4.62
CA ARG A 181 4.84 -17.36 3.98
C ARG A 181 4.86 -15.97 4.62
N THR A 182 4.96 -15.90 5.93
CA THR A 182 5.09 -14.62 6.64
C THR A 182 6.37 -13.88 6.22
N ALA A 183 7.50 -14.57 6.19
CA ALA A 183 8.78 -13.99 5.81
C ALA A 183 8.81 -13.57 4.32
N LEU A 184 8.26 -14.41 3.43
CA LEU A 184 8.18 -14.11 2.00
C LEU A 184 7.23 -12.94 1.71
N ALA A 185 6.12 -12.84 2.44
CA ALA A 185 5.22 -11.69 2.31
C ALA A 185 5.90 -10.38 2.72
N GLY A 186 6.72 -10.40 3.78
CA GLY A 186 7.55 -9.26 4.17
C GLY A 186 8.57 -8.89 3.11
N ALA A 187 9.20 -9.86 2.46
CA ALA A 187 10.07 -9.60 1.33
C ALA A 187 9.29 -8.99 0.15
N GLY A 188 8.13 -9.54 -0.17
CA GLY A 188 7.22 -9.00 -1.18
C GLY A 188 6.82 -7.55 -0.90
N HIS A 189 6.54 -7.21 0.37
CA HIS A 189 6.25 -5.86 0.82
C HIS A 189 7.37 -4.87 0.43
N TYR A 190 8.63 -5.19 0.72
CA TYR A 190 9.76 -4.37 0.27
C TYR A 190 9.91 -4.31 -1.25
N HIS A 191 9.61 -5.40 -1.94
CA HIS A 191 9.67 -5.42 -3.40
C HIS A 191 8.63 -4.52 -4.07
N LEU A 192 7.49 -4.22 -3.43
CA LEU A 192 6.50 -3.26 -3.94
C LEU A 192 7.10 -1.85 -4.07
N HIS A 193 8.03 -1.49 -3.18
CA HIS A 193 8.67 -0.18 -3.13
C HIS A 193 9.92 -0.05 -4.02
N ARG A 194 10.43 -1.16 -4.57
CA ARG A 194 11.66 -1.14 -5.36
C ARG A 194 11.47 -0.52 -6.72
N LYS A 195 12.50 0.18 -7.18
CA LYS A 195 12.63 0.62 -8.56
C LYS A 195 12.91 -0.56 -9.47
N TRP A 196 12.13 -0.74 -10.50
CA TRP A 196 12.15 -1.96 -11.29
C TRP A 196 13.00 -1.91 -12.53
N LYS A 197 13.09 -0.75 -13.18
CA LYS A 197 13.84 -0.59 -14.43
C LYS A 197 15.35 -0.62 -14.20
N ASP A 198 15.81 0.00 -13.13
CA ASP A 198 17.24 0.08 -12.79
C ASP A 198 17.85 -1.24 -12.34
N GLN A 199 17.04 -2.25 -12.07
CA GLN A 199 17.53 -3.52 -11.58
C GLN A 199 17.80 -4.51 -12.70
N GLY A 200 17.64 -4.09 -13.96
CA GLY A 200 17.96 -4.91 -15.13
C GLY A 200 17.08 -6.15 -15.27
N SER A 201 16.07 -6.30 -14.45
CA SER A 201 15.30 -7.52 -14.40
C SER A 201 13.81 -7.23 -14.27
N GLY A 202 13.11 -7.24 -15.37
CA GLY A 202 11.66 -7.46 -15.36
C GLY A 202 11.25 -8.76 -14.66
N TYR A 203 12.23 -9.52 -14.18
CA TYR A 203 12.08 -10.82 -13.50
C TYR A 203 11.67 -10.67 -12.02
N TYR A 204 12.30 -9.75 -11.25
CA TYR A 204 11.99 -9.61 -9.82
C TYR A 204 10.63 -9.03 -9.53
N LEU A 205 10.09 -8.25 -10.42
CA LEU A 205 8.85 -7.55 -10.24
C LEU A 205 7.62 -8.45 -10.07
N PRO A 206 7.29 -9.33 -11.01
CA PRO A 206 6.16 -10.25 -10.85
C PRO A 206 6.31 -11.12 -9.60
N ILE A 207 7.51 -11.62 -9.34
CA ILE A 207 7.80 -12.44 -8.17
C ILE A 207 7.64 -11.63 -6.89
N GLY A 208 8.17 -10.39 -6.82
CA GLY A 208 8.04 -9.54 -5.65
C GLY A 208 6.59 -9.30 -5.26
N LYS A 209 5.73 -8.99 -6.22
CA LYS A 209 4.29 -8.81 -5.98
C LYS A 209 3.61 -10.12 -5.58
N ALA A 210 3.95 -11.23 -6.24
CA ALA A 210 3.44 -12.54 -5.89
C ALA A 210 3.79 -12.92 -4.45
N LEU A 211 5.02 -12.60 -4.00
CA LEU A 211 5.43 -12.84 -2.62
C LEU A 211 4.63 -12.02 -1.61
N PHE A 212 4.20 -10.81 -1.95
CA PHE A 212 3.34 -10.01 -1.06
C PHE A 212 2.02 -10.71 -0.75
N ASP A 213 1.42 -11.36 -1.75
CA ASP A 213 0.12 -12.02 -1.62
C ASP A 213 0.19 -13.45 -1.03
N ILE A 214 1.40 -14.00 -0.84
CA ILE A 214 1.57 -15.41 -0.44
C ILE A 214 0.99 -15.73 0.94
N ASN A 215 0.79 -14.72 1.79
CA ASN A 215 0.25 -14.86 3.14
C ASN A 215 -1.28 -14.81 3.21
N TYR A 216 -1.96 -14.75 2.07
CA TYR A 216 -3.43 -14.69 1.93
C TYR A 216 -4.10 -13.39 2.40
N VAL A 217 -3.39 -12.48 3.05
CA VAL A 217 -3.95 -11.22 3.59
C VAL A 217 -4.02 -10.15 2.50
N GLY A 218 -2.90 -9.93 1.83
CA GLY A 218 -2.78 -8.95 0.77
C GLY A 218 -3.42 -9.40 -0.54
N THR A 219 -3.67 -8.43 -1.39
CA THR A 219 -3.83 -8.68 -2.81
C THR A 219 -2.89 -7.75 -3.56
N SER A 220 -2.27 -8.23 -4.63
CA SER A 220 -1.29 -7.45 -5.40
C SER A 220 -1.82 -6.09 -5.85
N LEU A 221 -3.13 -5.99 -6.09
CA LEU A 221 -3.78 -4.72 -6.40
C LEU A 221 -3.67 -3.72 -5.25
N ILE A 222 -4.10 -4.12 -4.04
CA ILE A 222 -4.03 -3.24 -2.87
C ILE A 222 -2.60 -3.03 -2.42
N GLY A 223 -1.78 -4.08 -2.49
CA GLY A 223 -0.37 -3.96 -2.22
C GLY A 223 0.30 -2.91 -3.09
N THR A 224 -0.04 -2.86 -4.37
CA THR A 224 0.62 -1.93 -5.29
C THR A 224 -0.02 -0.55 -5.25
N ASP A 225 -1.32 -0.45 -5.52
CA ASP A 225 -1.98 0.84 -5.68
C ASP A 225 -2.38 1.44 -4.33
N GLY A 226 -2.94 0.63 -3.43
CA GLY A 226 -3.34 1.09 -2.11
C GLY A 226 -2.15 1.31 -1.18
N HIS A 227 -1.19 0.39 -1.15
CA HIS A 227 -0.06 0.48 -0.23
C HIS A 227 0.92 1.60 -0.61
N VAL A 228 1.31 1.67 -1.88
CA VAL A 228 2.32 2.64 -2.36
C VAL A 228 1.70 4.02 -2.59
N LEU A 229 0.51 4.09 -3.19
CA LEU A 229 -0.12 5.34 -3.60
C LEU A 229 -0.97 6.00 -2.51
N LEU A 230 -1.52 5.24 -1.58
CA LEU A 230 -2.43 5.73 -0.55
C LEU A 230 -1.86 5.62 0.85
N HIS A 231 -1.47 4.41 1.26
CA HIS A 231 -1.06 4.16 2.63
C HIS A 231 0.20 4.95 3.01
N HIS A 232 1.30 4.81 2.27
CA HIS A 232 2.54 5.54 2.60
C HIS A 232 2.41 7.06 2.51
N PRO A 233 1.87 7.65 1.43
CA PRO A 233 1.75 9.09 1.36
C PRO A 233 0.74 9.69 2.36
N TYR A 234 -0.35 8.98 2.66
CA TYR A 234 -1.52 9.51 3.37
C TYR A 234 -1.89 8.69 4.61
N MET A 235 -0.92 8.01 5.22
CA MET A 235 -1.12 7.17 6.40
C MET A 235 -1.90 7.89 7.51
N GLY A 236 -2.89 7.20 8.08
CA GLY A 236 -3.74 7.72 9.13
C GLY A 236 -4.84 8.68 8.67
N SER A 237 -4.85 9.12 7.40
CA SER A 237 -5.89 9.98 6.83
C SER A 237 -7.10 9.17 6.33
N GLY A 238 -8.17 9.88 5.92
CA GLY A 238 -9.33 9.28 5.26
C GLY A 238 -9.00 8.54 3.95
N ALA A 239 -7.87 8.86 3.30
CA ALA A 239 -7.40 8.17 2.10
C ALA A 239 -6.64 6.86 2.37
N ASP A 240 -6.30 6.57 3.61
CA ASP A 240 -5.55 5.36 3.96
C ASP A 240 -6.44 4.12 3.83
N VAL A 241 -6.19 3.32 2.80
CA VAL A 241 -6.94 2.08 2.53
C VAL A 241 -6.91 1.08 3.69
N LYS A 242 -5.96 1.19 4.62
CA LYS A 242 -5.90 0.32 5.77
C LYS A 242 -6.97 0.64 6.81
N LYS A 243 -7.45 1.88 6.89
CA LYS A 243 -8.55 2.24 7.79
C LYS A 243 -9.84 1.49 7.48
N THR A 244 -10.10 1.22 6.20
CA THR A 244 -11.33 0.55 5.74
C THR A 244 -11.17 -0.95 5.52
N PHE A 245 -9.97 -1.48 5.72
CA PHE A 245 -9.62 -2.86 5.41
C PHE A 245 -10.53 -3.92 6.07
N PHE A 246 -11.02 -3.66 7.27
CA PHE A 246 -11.88 -4.59 8.01
C PHE A 246 -13.36 -4.20 8.04
N ASP A 247 -13.77 -3.13 7.39
CA ASP A 247 -15.15 -2.62 7.47
C ASP A 247 -16.19 -3.68 7.12
N GLY A 248 -15.95 -4.46 6.08
CA GLY A 248 -16.83 -5.57 5.72
C GLY A 248 -16.95 -6.63 6.83
N MET A 249 -15.86 -6.98 7.48
CA MET A 249 -15.84 -7.94 8.60
C MET A 249 -16.53 -7.36 9.85
N LEU A 250 -16.34 -6.07 10.14
CA LEU A 250 -16.91 -5.41 11.31
C LEU A 250 -18.43 -5.30 11.24
N ARG A 251 -19.06 -5.44 10.07
CA ARG A 251 -20.51 -5.55 9.90
C ARG A 251 -21.08 -6.87 10.40
N LEU A 252 -20.23 -7.90 10.54
CA LEU A 252 -20.63 -9.20 11.07
C LEU A 252 -20.68 -9.19 12.59
N HIS A 253 -21.59 -9.98 13.15
CA HIS A 253 -21.60 -10.29 14.58
C HIS A 253 -20.23 -10.91 14.96
N PRO A 254 -19.66 -10.58 16.14
CA PRO A 254 -18.32 -11.04 16.55
C PRO A 254 -18.04 -12.53 16.32
N ILE A 255 -19.00 -13.40 16.64
CA ILE A 255 -18.87 -14.86 16.46
C ILE A 255 -18.74 -15.29 14.99
N LEU A 256 -19.21 -14.48 14.05
CA LEU A 256 -19.17 -14.75 12.61
C LEU A 256 -17.94 -14.14 11.92
N ARG A 257 -17.15 -13.32 12.61
CA ARG A 257 -16.02 -12.59 12.00
C ARG A 257 -14.91 -13.54 11.56
N ILE A 258 -14.49 -14.45 12.45
CA ILE A 258 -13.44 -15.42 12.11
C ILE A 258 -13.86 -16.32 10.95
N PRO A 259 -14.98 -17.05 10.97
CA PRO A 259 -15.38 -17.87 9.84
C PRO A 259 -15.67 -17.04 8.59
N GLY A 260 -16.36 -15.90 8.71
CA GLY A 260 -16.69 -15.03 7.58
C GLY A 260 -15.46 -14.50 6.87
N TYR A 261 -14.51 -13.94 7.60
CA TYR A 261 -13.25 -13.44 7.03
C TYR A 261 -12.43 -14.58 6.40
N THR A 262 -12.36 -15.74 7.06
CA THR A 262 -11.63 -16.90 6.54
C THR A 262 -12.21 -17.36 5.19
N LEU A 263 -13.54 -17.50 5.10
CA LEU A 263 -14.23 -17.89 3.87
C LEU A 263 -14.10 -16.82 2.78
N HIS A 264 -14.21 -15.54 3.13
CA HIS A 264 -14.02 -14.44 2.22
C HIS A 264 -12.62 -14.47 1.58
N LYS A 265 -11.57 -14.61 2.41
CA LYS A 265 -10.18 -14.66 1.93
C LYS A 265 -9.86 -15.93 1.15
N LEU A 266 -10.43 -17.07 1.54
CA LEU A 266 -10.32 -18.30 0.76
C LEU A 266 -10.92 -18.12 -0.65
N GLY A 267 -12.08 -17.48 -0.74
CA GLY A 267 -12.71 -17.12 -2.01
C GLY A 267 -11.83 -16.20 -2.86
N ILE A 268 -11.28 -15.13 -2.27
CA ILE A 268 -10.34 -14.23 -2.97
C ILE A 268 -9.12 -15.00 -3.48
N CYS A 269 -8.54 -15.86 -2.66
CA CYS A 269 -7.34 -16.62 -3.03
C CYS A 269 -7.59 -17.62 -4.17
N LEU A 270 -8.75 -18.24 -4.21
CA LEU A 270 -9.05 -19.31 -5.18
C LEU A 270 -9.87 -18.84 -6.38
N LEU A 271 -10.88 -17.98 -6.18
CA LEU A 271 -11.90 -17.68 -7.18
C LEU A 271 -12.01 -16.20 -7.57
N GLY A 272 -11.59 -15.28 -6.71
CA GLY A 272 -11.69 -13.84 -6.94
C GLY A 272 -10.88 -13.26 -8.11
N LEU A 273 -10.11 -14.13 -8.74
CA LEU A 273 -9.18 -13.83 -9.83
C LEU A 273 -9.82 -13.16 -11.05
N SER A 274 -10.92 -13.73 -11.54
CA SER A 274 -11.51 -13.31 -12.83
C SER A 274 -12.17 -11.94 -12.77
N LEU A 275 -12.80 -11.61 -11.66
CA LEU A 275 -13.47 -10.31 -11.49
C LEU A 275 -12.46 -9.20 -11.24
N ARG A 276 -11.44 -9.46 -10.42
CA ARG A 276 -10.39 -8.50 -10.18
C ARG A 276 -9.53 -8.23 -11.41
N ALA A 277 -9.24 -9.27 -12.21
CA ALA A 277 -8.62 -9.07 -13.51
C ALA A 277 -9.48 -8.24 -14.47
N ARG A 278 -10.80 -8.37 -14.41
CA ARG A 278 -11.74 -7.53 -15.19
C ARG A 278 -11.81 -6.10 -14.68
N GLU A 279 -11.76 -5.89 -13.37
CA GLU A 279 -11.73 -4.53 -12.80
C GLU A 279 -10.43 -3.82 -13.09
N LEU A 280 -9.31 -4.52 -12.99
CA LEU A 280 -8.01 -4.01 -13.44
C LEU A 280 -8.01 -3.65 -14.92
N ALA A 281 -8.67 -4.45 -15.77
CA ALA A 281 -8.79 -4.16 -17.19
C ALA A 281 -9.61 -2.90 -17.50
N LYS A 282 -10.52 -2.47 -16.60
CA LYS A 282 -11.26 -1.20 -16.74
C LYS A 282 -10.37 0.03 -16.56
N PHE A 283 -9.24 -0.11 -15.88
CA PHE A 283 -8.23 0.94 -15.71
C PHE A 283 -7.12 0.87 -16.75
N GLU A 284 -7.12 -0.15 -17.62
CA GLU A 284 -6.33 -0.12 -18.85
C GLU A 284 -6.92 1.00 -19.72
N ARG A 285 -6.08 2.01 -20.03
CA ARG A 285 -6.47 3.11 -20.91
C ARG A 285 -7.03 2.62 -22.24
N PRO A 286 -7.84 3.45 -22.94
CA PRO A 286 -8.28 3.16 -24.30
C PRO A 286 -7.11 2.69 -25.16
N LYS A 287 -7.36 1.76 -26.05
CA LYS A 287 -6.34 1.06 -26.86
C LYS A 287 -5.46 1.97 -27.71
N ASP A 288 -5.86 3.22 -27.88
CA ASP A 288 -5.22 4.22 -28.75
C ASP A 288 -4.12 5.03 -28.04
N GLU A 289 -4.05 4.98 -26.72
CA GLU A 289 -2.94 5.56 -25.95
C GLU A 289 -1.91 4.47 -25.68
N ALA A 290 -0.62 4.76 -25.97
CA ALA A 290 0.49 3.83 -25.79
C ALA A 290 0.38 3.08 -24.47
N PRO A 291 0.28 1.75 -24.49
CA PRO A 291 -0.14 1.00 -23.32
C PRO A 291 0.94 1.08 -22.24
N MET A 292 0.68 1.86 -21.21
CA MET A 292 1.28 1.57 -19.92
C MET A 292 0.59 0.31 -19.41
N ARG A 293 0.95 -0.83 -19.98
CA ARG A 293 0.53 -2.11 -19.46
C ARG A 293 1.13 -2.23 -18.07
N ALA A 294 0.29 -2.01 -17.08
CA ALA A 294 0.65 -2.44 -15.76
C ALA A 294 1.06 -3.93 -15.87
N PRO A 295 2.23 -4.32 -15.38
CA PRO A 295 2.69 -5.72 -15.40
C PRO A 295 1.86 -6.63 -14.48
N VAL A 296 0.68 -6.20 -14.12
CA VAL A 296 -0.24 -6.76 -13.13
C VAL A 296 -0.70 -8.18 -13.47
N ARG A 297 -0.75 -8.56 -14.76
CA ARG A 297 -1.31 -9.87 -15.14
C ARG A 297 -0.44 -11.05 -14.72
N ALA A 298 0.86 -10.97 -14.87
CA ALA A 298 1.75 -12.09 -14.59
C ALA A 298 1.91 -12.36 -13.08
N ASP A 299 2.16 -11.33 -12.31
CA ASP A 299 2.32 -11.44 -10.85
C ASP A 299 1.06 -11.96 -10.17
N PHE A 300 -0.10 -11.48 -10.62
CA PHE A 300 -1.39 -11.89 -10.08
C PHE A 300 -1.67 -13.40 -10.31
N TRP A 301 -1.32 -13.91 -11.50
CA TRP A 301 -1.53 -15.32 -11.83
C TRP A 301 -0.47 -16.25 -11.25
N ILE A 302 0.77 -15.79 -11.07
CA ILE A 302 1.87 -16.60 -10.53
C ILE A 302 1.50 -17.15 -9.15
N ILE A 303 1.11 -16.26 -8.22
CA ILE A 303 0.85 -16.70 -6.84
C ILE A 303 -0.41 -17.54 -6.72
N ARG A 304 -1.47 -17.21 -7.49
CA ARG A 304 -2.72 -17.99 -7.47
C ARG A 304 -2.51 -19.36 -8.07
N GLY A 305 -1.77 -19.44 -9.16
CA GLY A 305 -1.35 -20.72 -9.73
C GLY A 305 -0.56 -21.58 -8.75
N TRP A 306 0.36 -20.97 -7.99
CA TRP A 306 1.10 -21.63 -6.94
C TRP A 306 0.20 -22.14 -5.80
N ILE A 307 -0.68 -21.29 -5.27
CA ILE A 307 -1.62 -21.64 -4.20
C ILE A 307 -2.54 -22.80 -4.66
N LEU A 308 -3.03 -22.73 -5.88
CA LEU A 308 -3.87 -23.79 -6.44
C LEU A 308 -3.08 -25.10 -6.63
N ALA A 309 -1.85 -25.02 -7.11
CA ALA A 309 -0.98 -26.19 -7.27
C ALA A 309 -0.69 -26.87 -5.92
N GLU A 310 -0.40 -26.11 -4.88
CA GLU A 310 -0.24 -26.63 -3.50
C GLU A 310 -1.51 -27.30 -3.01
N LEU A 311 -2.67 -26.66 -3.19
CA LEU A 311 -3.97 -27.21 -2.78
C LEU A 311 -4.24 -28.54 -3.49
N VAL A 312 -4.07 -28.59 -4.81
CA VAL A 312 -4.28 -29.79 -5.60
C VAL A 312 -3.30 -30.90 -5.21
N ALA A 313 -2.03 -30.56 -5.01
CA ALA A 313 -1.03 -31.54 -4.57
C ALA A 313 -1.35 -32.11 -3.18
N CYS A 314 -1.72 -31.27 -2.22
CA CYS A 314 -2.12 -31.72 -0.88
C CYS A 314 -3.43 -32.54 -0.91
N LEU A 315 -4.39 -32.18 -1.76
CA LEU A 315 -5.62 -32.95 -1.92
C LEU A 315 -5.33 -34.33 -2.52
N ALA A 316 -4.56 -34.39 -3.60
CA ALA A 316 -4.22 -35.63 -4.28
C ALA A 316 -3.40 -36.61 -3.43
N THR A 317 -2.63 -36.08 -2.47
CA THR A 317 -1.78 -36.89 -1.56
C THR A 317 -2.37 -37.10 -0.16
N GLY A 318 -3.62 -36.69 0.08
CA GLY A 318 -4.31 -36.88 1.35
C GLY A 318 -3.91 -35.89 2.45
N HIS A 319 -3.17 -34.82 2.13
CA HIS A 319 -2.69 -33.81 3.09
C HIS A 319 -3.55 -32.53 3.14
N ILE A 320 -4.79 -32.59 2.64
CA ILE A 320 -5.70 -31.44 2.57
C ILE A 320 -5.93 -30.76 3.93
N VAL A 321 -6.02 -31.53 5.03
CA VAL A 321 -6.20 -30.98 6.37
C VAL A 321 -4.99 -30.13 6.78
N ALA A 322 -3.76 -30.59 6.50
CA ALA A 322 -2.56 -29.82 6.79
C ALA A 322 -2.54 -28.51 6.00
N TRP A 323 -2.97 -28.55 4.73
CA TRP A 323 -3.10 -27.35 3.91
C TRP A 323 -4.13 -26.35 4.46
N LEU A 324 -5.31 -26.81 4.87
CA LEU A 324 -6.35 -25.96 5.46
C LEU A 324 -5.91 -25.35 6.80
N VAL A 325 -5.21 -26.11 7.62
CA VAL A 325 -4.69 -25.62 8.91
C VAL A 325 -3.62 -24.56 8.67
N GLN A 326 -2.66 -24.80 7.77
CA GLN A 326 -1.66 -23.77 7.45
C GLN A 326 -2.28 -22.53 6.81
N PHE A 327 -3.31 -22.70 5.96
CA PHE A 327 -4.04 -21.58 5.38
C PHE A 327 -4.65 -20.71 6.48
N PHE A 328 -5.40 -21.30 7.39
CA PHE A 328 -6.04 -20.61 8.51
C PHE A 328 -5.03 -19.89 9.40
N LEU A 329 -3.99 -20.61 9.85
CA LEU A 329 -2.98 -20.03 10.73
C LEU A 329 -2.16 -18.93 10.06
N THR A 330 -1.76 -19.12 8.81
CA THR A 330 -1.04 -18.09 8.03
C THR A 330 -1.89 -16.84 7.86
N LEU A 331 -3.14 -17.00 7.43
CA LEU A 331 -4.07 -15.91 7.24
C LEU A 331 -4.23 -15.07 8.51
N TRP A 332 -4.57 -15.72 9.62
CA TRP A 332 -4.86 -14.99 10.85
C TRP A 332 -3.61 -14.43 11.53
N PHE A 333 -2.49 -15.12 11.51
CA PHE A 333 -1.23 -14.59 12.02
C PHE A 333 -0.82 -13.31 11.25
N ASN A 334 -0.87 -13.35 9.93
CA ASN A 334 -0.52 -12.19 9.11
C ASN A 334 -1.58 -11.07 9.16
N THR A 335 -2.86 -11.40 9.33
CA THR A 335 -3.90 -10.41 9.59
C THR A 335 -3.58 -9.63 10.87
N PHE A 336 -3.22 -10.32 11.93
CA PHE A 336 -2.82 -9.66 13.19
C PHE A 336 -1.56 -8.81 13.02
N LEU A 337 -0.57 -9.27 12.26
CA LEU A 337 0.64 -8.47 11.97
C LEU A 337 0.32 -7.16 11.26
N VAL A 338 -0.48 -7.21 10.19
CA VAL A 338 -0.84 -6.02 9.40
C VAL A 338 -1.59 -5.00 10.26
N VAL A 339 -2.54 -5.47 11.08
CA VAL A 339 -3.31 -4.59 11.97
C VAL A 339 -2.45 -4.05 13.12
N ALA A 340 -1.55 -4.89 13.66
CA ALA A 340 -0.72 -4.52 14.80
C ALA A 340 0.35 -3.46 14.49
N SER A 341 0.69 -3.25 13.22
CA SER A 341 1.75 -2.35 12.79
C SER A 341 1.35 -0.87 12.78
N HIS A 342 0.05 -0.59 12.86
CA HIS A 342 -0.51 0.76 12.95
C HIS A 342 -1.56 0.81 14.06
N ASP A 343 -1.87 2.01 14.52
CA ASP A 343 -3.03 2.22 15.34
C ASP A 343 -4.22 2.57 14.45
N PHE A 344 -5.26 1.76 14.53
CA PHE A 344 -6.54 1.99 13.84
C PHE A 344 -7.64 2.34 14.85
N GLU A 345 -7.26 2.58 16.10
CA GLU A 345 -8.17 2.99 17.15
C GLU A 345 -8.34 4.51 17.06
N GLU A 346 -9.50 5.00 16.67
CA GLU A 346 -9.81 6.44 16.60
C GLU A 346 -9.42 7.20 17.89
N SER A 347 -9.45 6.51 19.05
CA SER A 347 -9.05 7.08 20.34
C SER A 347 -7.53 7.27 20.51
N ASN A 348 -6.71 6.58 19.73
CA ASN A 348 -5.26 6.64 19.85
C ASN A 348 -4.63 7.57 18.81
N ASP A 349 -5.28 7.78 17.66
CA ASP A 349 -4.85 8.78 16.68
C ASP A 349 -4.66 10.16 17.35
N GLU A 350 -5.57 10.58 18.22
CA GLU A 350 -5.46 11.84 18.95
C GLU A 350 -4.26 11.85 19.93
N ALA A 351 -4.04 10.76 20.66
CA ALA A 351 -2.93 10.66 21.60
C ALA A 351 -1.58 10.62 20.89
N GLU A 352 -1.50 9.92 19.76
CA GLU A 352 -0.29 9.81 18.95
C GLU A 352 0.02 11.11 18.21
N LEU A 353 -0.98 11.80 17.68
CA LEU A 353 -0.83 13.13 17.12
C LEU A 353 -0.44 14.15 18.21
N ALA A 354 -0.93 14.00 19.44
CA ALA A 354 -0.53 14.83 20.57
C ALA A 354 0.94 14.58 20.99
N ALA A 355 1.50 13.43 20.69
CA ALA A 355 2.91 13.12 20.94
C ALA A 355 3.86 13.78 19.92
N ILE A 356 3.35 14.31 18.82
CA ILE A 356 4.16 15.05 17.84
C ILE A 356 4.51 16.41 18.44
N PRO A 357 5.80 16.81 18.50
CA PRO A 357 6.19 18.13 18.94
C PRO A 357 5.44 19.24 18.19
N PRO A 358 4.98 20.32 18.86
CA PRO A 358 4.19 21.37 18.21
C PRO A 358 4.83 21.98 16.96
N ALA A 359 6.15 22.07 16.93
CA ALA A 359 6.91 22.57 15.77
C ALA A 359 6.91 21.61 14.56
N LEU A 360 6.51 20.35 14.75
CA LEU A 360 6.50 19.31 13.72
C LEU A 360 5.09 18.81 13.39
N ARG A 361 4.04 19.53 13.82
CA ARG A 361 2.65 19.10 13.63
C ARG A 361 2.27 18.93 12.16
N ASP A 362 2.86 19.74 11.29
CA ASP A 362 2.62 19.69 9.85
C ASP A 362 3.72 18.93 9.10
N ASP A 363 4.71 18.35 9.79
CA ASP A 363 5.80 17.61 9.16
C ASP A 363 5.37 16.17 8.85
N TRP A 364 5.46 15.81 7.57
CA TRP A 364 5.07 14.48 7.10
C TRP A 364 5.86 13.34 7.76
N ALA A 365 7.17 13.50 7.95
CA ALA A 365 7.99 12.44 8.53
C ALA A 365 7.67 12.21 10.02
N ALA A 366 7.33 13.29 10.75
CA ALA A 366 6.87 13.17 12.12
C ALA A 366 5.58 12.35 12.23
N HIS A 367 4.61 12.60 11.34
CA HIS A 367 3.39 11.78 11.25
C HIS A 367 3.71 10.32 10.95
N GLN A 368 4.57 10.04 9.95
CA GLN A 368 4.94 8.66 9.59
C GLN A 368 5.57 7.90 10.76
N ILE A 369 6.38 8.57 11.57
CA ILE A 369 7.08 7.96 12.70
C ILE A 369 6.15 7.74 13.89
N CYS A 370 5.30 8.72 14.21
CA CYS A 370 4.43 8.65 15.37
C CYS A 370 3.22 7.71 15.17
N LEU A 371 2.70 7.61 13.93
CA LEU A 371 1.54 6.77 13.60
C LEU A 371 1.91 5.35 13.14
N SER A 372 3.17 4.96 13.17
CA SER A 372 3.61 3.60 12.83
C SER A 372 4.38 2.95 13.97
N TYR A 373 4.30 1.63 14.07
CA TYR A 373 4.97 0.87 15.12
C TYR A 373 5.97 -0.12 14.56
N ASP A 374 7.14 -0.18 15.18
CA ASP A 374 8.05 -1.29 15.00
C ASP A 374 7.52 -2.50 15.76
N LEU A 375 7.48 -3.68 15.11
CA LEU A 375 7.01 -4.90 15.75
C LEU A 375 8.16 -5.78 16.22
N SER A 376 7.98 -6.40 17.38
CA SER A 376 8.84 -7.45 17.92
C SER A 376 8.03 -8.73 18.14
N VAL A 377 8.63 -9.89 17.85
CA VAL A 377 8.05 -11.21 18.11
C VAL A 377 8.87 -11.95 19.13
N VAL A 378 10.19 -12.05 18.93
CA VAL A 378 11.14 -12.76 19.83
C VAL A 378 12.19 -11.83 20.44
N GLY A 379 12.16 -10.54 20.14
CA GLY A 379 13.09 -9.55 20.70
C GLY A 379 14.42 -9.39 19.95
N ASN A 380 14.63 -10.13 18.87
CA ASN A 380 15.79 -9.96 18.00
C ASN A 380 15.36 -9.30 16.68
N ARG A 381 15.79 -8.06 16.45
CA ARG A 381 15.37 -7.23 15.30
C ARG A 381 15.58 -7.91 13.94
N TRP A 382 16.65 -8.66 13.77
CA TRP A 382 16.95 -9.35 12.52
C TRP A 382 16.09 -10.59 12.30
N ILE A 383 15.77 -11.32 13.37
CA ILE A 383 14.83 -12.44 13.33
C ILE A 383 13.40 -11.90 13.21
N ASP A 384 13.07 -10.89 14.00
CA ASP A 384 11.76 -10.25 14.01
C ASP A 384 11.40 -9.66 12.64
N LEU A 385 12.37 -9.20 11.85
CA LEU A 385 12.16 -8.76 10.47
C LEU A 385 11.42 -9.81 9.63
N PHE A 386 11.78 -11.07 9.76
CA PHE A 386 11.15 -12.16 9.01
C PHE A 386 9.88 -12.67 9.69
N LEU A 387 9.86 -12.72 11.02
CA LEU A 387 8.68 -13.17 11.78
C LEU A 387 7.54 -12.14 11.81
N SER A 388 7.83 -10.87 11.59
CA SER A 388 6.86 -9.78 11.54
C SER A 388 6.44 -9.37 10.12
N ALA A 389 6.68 -10.20 9.12
CA ALA A 389 6.41 -9.83 7.72
C ALA A 389 7.08 -8.51 7.28
N GLY A 390 8.29 -8.25 7.75
CA GLY A 390 9.05 -7.04 7.40
C GLY A 390 8.80 -5.83 8.31
N LEU A 391 7.91 -5.95 9.31
CA LEU A 391 7.44 -4.82 10.13
C LEU A 391 8.28 -4.54 11.38
N SER A 392 9.46 -5.17 11.51
CA SER A 392 10.38 -4.87 12.62
C SER A 392 10.96 -3.45 12.51
N PRO A 393 11.50 -2.94 11.36
CA PRO A 393 11.92 -1.56 11.19
C PRO A 393 10.83 -0.72 10.49
N HIS A 394 9.59 -0.78 10.94
CA HIS A 394 8.43 -0.25 10.22
C HIS A 394 8.44 1.28 10.13
N ARG A 395 8.83 1.99 11.21
CA ARG A 395 8.98 3.45 11.21
C ARG A 395 9.98 3.94 10.17
N VAL A 396 11.14 3.27 10.08
CA VAL A 396 12.14 3.59 9.06
C VAL A 396 11.61 3.30 7.66
N HIS A 397 10.87 2.21 7.49
CA HIS A 397 10.24 1.86 6.24
C HIS A 397 9.24 2.92 5.78
N HIS A 398 8.42 3.46 6.68
CA HIS A 398 7.47 4.52 6.38
C HIS A 398 8.15 5.82 5.95
N VAL A 399 9.18 6.24 6.66
CA VAL A 399 9.88 7.51 6.40
C VAL A 399 10.83 7.44 5.21
N LEU A 400 11.38 6.25 4.91
CA LEU A 400 12.34 6.00 3.83
C LEU A 400 11.86 4.87 2.90
N PRO A 401 10.66 4.96 2.31
CA PRO A 401 10.08 3.87 1.52
C PRO A 401 10.89 3.55 0.25
N TYR A 402 11.82 4.42 -0.16
CA TYR A 402 12.73 4.17 -1.28
C TYR A 402 13.87 3.18 -0.93
N GLN A 403 14.04 2.79 0.33
CA GLN A 403 14.98 1.74 0.72
C GLN A 403 14.42 0.36 0.34
N GLY A 404 15.20 -0.41 -0.41
CA GLY A 404 14.70 -1.61 -1.07
C GLY A 404 14.62 -2.86 -0.20
N SER A 405 14.96 -2.79 1.12
CA SER A 405 14.95 -3.98 1.97
C SER A 405 14.89 -3.65 3.46
N GLY A 406 14.36 -4.59 4.24
CA GLY A 406 14.37 -4.51 5.69
C GLY A 406 15.80 -4.48 6.28
N PHE A 407 16.77 -5.05 5.61
CA PHE A 407 18.18 -4.95 6.04
C PHE A 407 18.74 -3.53 5.89
N ALA A 408 18.37 -2.82 4.82
CA ALA A 408 18.73 -1.41 4.66
C ALA A 408 18.06 -0.55 5.73
N ASN A 409 16.79 -0.81 6.05
CA ASN A 409 16.06 -0.10 7.09
C ASN A 409 16.69 -0.33 8.47
N LEU A 410 16.98 -1.57 8.84
CA LEU A 410 17.66 -1.88 10.11
C LEU A 410 19.06 -1.22 10.19
N ALA A 411 19.81 -1.19 9.10
CA ALA A 411 21.13 -0.55 9.06
C ALA A 411 21.05 0.97 9.26
N THR A 412 19.99 1.64 8.77
CA THR A 412 19.82 3.09 8.86
C THR A 412 19.04 3.52 10.10
N GLU A 413 18.39 2.62 10.83
CA GLU A 413 17.51 2.89 11.96
C GLU A 413 18.16 3.78 13.04
N ALA A 414 19.38 3.47 13.44
CA ALA A 414 20.09 4.26 14.47
C ALA A 414 20.29 5.71 14.03
N THR A 415 20.51 5.96 12.73
CA THR A 415 20.64 7.33 12.20
C THR A 415 19.31 8.05 12.18
N VAL A 416 18.25 7.39 11.71
CA VAL A 416 16.90 7.96 11.70
C VAL A 416 16.45 8.28 13.11
N ARG A 417 16.60 7.35 14.03
CA ARG A 417 16.27 7.50 15.45
C ARG A 417 16.99 8.68 16.07
N GLN A 418 18.30 8.81 15.85
CA GLN A 418 19.09 9.94 16.37
C GLN A 418 18.53 11.28 15.92
N VAL A 419 18.17 11.42 14.64
CA VAL A 419 17.58 12.68 14.11
C VAL A 419 16.22 12.95 14.77
N CYS A 420 15.37 11.94 14.91
CA CYS A 420 14.05 12.07 15.53
C CYS A 420 14.15 12.49 17.00
N GLU A 421 15.06 11.87 17.77
CA GLU A 421 15.30 12.21 19.17
C GLU A 421 15.84 13.66 19.32
N GLN A 422 16.71 14.10 18.41
CA GLN A 422 17.18 15.50 18.37
C GLN A 422 16.06 16.50 18.03
N ALA A 423 15.07 16.08 17.26
CA ALA A 423 13.89 16.88 16.95
C ALA A 423 12.78 16.82 18.03
N GLY A 424 13.04 16.11 19.15
CA GLY A 424 12.12 16.00 20.27
C GLY A 424 11.07 14.88 20.13
N ILE A 425 11.17 14.02 19.11
CA ILE A 425 10.30 12.85 18.96
C ILE A 425 10.83 11.71 19.83
N VAL A 426 9.97 11.17 20.68
CA VAL A 426 10.30 10.00 21.51
C VAL A 426 10.28 8.74 20.63
N TRP A 427 11.45 8.10 20.50
CA TRP A 427 11.53 6.83 19.79
C TRP A 427 11.14 5.67 20.72
N GLU A 428 9.91 5.23 20.63
CA GLU A 428 9.41 4.12 21.44
C GLU A 428 10.10 2.79 21.10
N ARG A 429 10.18 1.90 22.10
CA ARG A 429 10.62 0.53 21.89
C ARG A 429 9.66 -0.20 20.92
N PRO A 430 10.16 -1.22 20.18
CA PRO A 430 9.28 -2.08 19.39
C PRO A 430 8.20 -2.73 20.24
N ARG A 431 6.96 -2.71 19.76
CA ARG A 431 5.81 -3.29 20.44
C ARG A 431 5.77 -4.80 20.23
N ASN A 432 5.65 -5.57 21.30
CA ASN A 432 5.58 -7.03 21.18
C ASN A 432 4.23 -7.45 20.59
N LEU A 433 4.28 -8.26 19.52
CA LEU A 433 3.07 -8.71 18.83
C LEU A 433 2.11 -9.46 19.77
N LEU A 434 2.63 -10.40 20.57
CA LEU A 434 1.79 -11.29 21.37
C LEU A 434 1.27 -10.61 22.64
N PHE A 435 2.11 -9.83 23.32
CA PHE A 435 1.80 -9.28 24.65
C PHE A 435 1.25 -7.86 24.61
N ASP A 436 1.68 -7.04 23.65
CA ASP A 436 1.25 -5.64 23.57
C ASP A 436 0.10 -5.48 22.56
N ARG A 437 0.21 -6.10 21.36
CA ARG A 437 -0.69 -5.80 20.24
C ARG A 437 -1.81 -6.81 20.04
N PHE A 438 -1.58 -8.09 20.30
CA PHE A 438 -2.59 -9.13 20.12
C PHE A 438 -3.88 -8.87 20.92
N PRO A 439 -3.82 -8.51 22.22
CA PRO A 439 -5.02 -8.16 22.99
C PRO A 439 -5.78 -6.97 22.40
N ALA A 440 -5.09 -5.93 21.92
CA ALA A 440 -5.71 -4.76 21.28
C ALA A 440 -6.46 -5.17 20.01
N VAL A 441 -5.82 -5.94 19.12
CA VAL A 441 -6.43 -6.44 17.89
C VAL A 441 -7.68 -7.27 18.15
N ILE A 442 -7.66 -8.15 19.14
CA ILE A 442 -8.85 -8.93 19.54
C ILE A 442 -9.97 -8.00 19.97
N LYS A 443 -9.68 -7.06 20.87
CA LYS A 443 -10.67 -6.12 21.39
C LYS A 443 -11.32 -5.28 20.28
N HIS A 444 -10.51 -4.68 19.40
CA HIS A 444 -10.98 -3.71 18.42
C HIS A 444 -11.56 -4.31 17.15
N TYR A 445 -11.17 -5.52 16.80
CA TYR A 445 -11.64 -6.15 15.55
C TYR A 445 -12.50 -7.38 15.76
N LEU A 446 -12.16 -8.26 16.71
CA LEU A 446 -12.95 -9.46 16.92
C LEU A 446 -14.11 -9.25 17.88
N LEU A 447 -13.95 -8.42 18.90
CA LEU A 447 -14.97 -8.16 19.92
C LEU A 447 -15.67 -6.80 19.75
N ALA A 448 -15.27 -5.96 18.82
CA ALA A 448 -15.88 -4.67 18.58
C ALA A 448 -17.41 -4.78 18.31
N PRO A 449 -18.20 -3.75 18.61
CA PRO A 449 -19.60 -3.68 18.20
C PRO A 449 -19.78 -3.86 16.70
N VAL A 450 -20.97 -4.25 16.28
CA VAL A 450 -21.31 -4.37 14.84
C VAL A 450 -21.36 -2.98 14.23
N LYS A 451 -20.51 -2.73 13.23
CA LYS A 451 -20.50 -1.47 12.48
C LYS A 451 -21.73 -1.38 11.57
N ALA A 452 -22.38 -0.23 11.53
CA ALA A 452 -23.49 -0.01 10.61
C ALA A 452 -22.99 -0.05 9.15
N ALA A 453 -23.81 -0.55 8.24
CA ALA A 453 -23.53 -0.37 6.82
C ALA A 453 -23.54 1.12 6.47
N PRO A 454 -22.64 1.61 5.59
CA PRO A 454 -22.72 2.96 5.09
C PRO A 454 -24.09 3.15 4.41
N PRO A 455 -24.68 4.35 4.47
CA PRO A 455 -25.90 4.65 3.72
C PRO A 455 -25.63 4.38 2.23
N PRO A 456 -26.65 3.94 1.49
CA PRO A 456 -26.51 3.80 0.04
C PRO A 456 -26.11 5.16 -0.55
N PRO A 457 -25.20 5.18 -1.54
CA PRO A 457 -24.83 6.43 -2.19
C PRO A 457 -26.10 7.14 -2.66
N PRO A 458 -26.19 8.48 -2.51
CA PRO A 458 -27.32 9.23 -2.98
C PRO A 458 -27.55 8.89 -4.45
N ALA A 459 -28.79 8.61 -4.83
CA ALA A 459 -29.13 8.35 -6.22
C ALA A 459 -28.58 9.49 -7.07
N LEU A 460 -27.74 9.17 -8.04
CA LEU A 460 -27.23 10.19 -8.97
C LEU A 460 -28.44 10.93 -9.54
N PRO A 461 -28.46 12.27 -9.49
CA PRO A 461 -29.53 13.01 -10.12
C PRO A 461 -29.62 12.57 -11.58
N PRO A 462 -30.85 12.44 -12.14
CA PRO A 462 -30.98 12.08 -13.53
C PRO A 462 -30.18 13.10 -14.36
N PRO A 463 -29.50 12.66 -15.43
CA PRO A 463 -28.70 13.55 -16.26
C PRO A 463 -29.63 14.70 -16.70
N PRO A 464 -29.16 15.96 -16.62
CA PRO A 464 -29.97 17.11 -17.01
C PRO A 464 -30.42 16.91 -18.46
N PRO A 465 -31.68 17.17 -18.80
CA PRO A 465 -32.14 17.10 -20.17
C PRO A 465 -31.29 18.06 -21.00
N ALA A 466 -30.80 17.57 -22.13
CA ALA A 466 -29.94 18.33 -23.02
C ALA A 466 -30.61 19.69 -23.35
N GLY A 467 -29.98 20.80 -22.96
CA GLY A 467 -30.39 22.15 -23.34
C GLY A 467 -31.00 23.04 -22.24
N ARG A 468 -30.98 22.68 -20.94
CA ARG A 468 -31.42 23.61 -19.88
C ARG A 468 -30.25 23.96 -18.91
N PHE A 469 -30.13 25.26 -18.61
CA PHE A 469 -29.24 25.83 -17.63
C PHE A 469 -29.45 25.20 -16.24
N PRO A 470 -28.45 25.17 -15.36
CA PRO A 470 -28.50 24.50 -14.07
C PRO A 470 -29.65 25.13 -13.21
N VAL A 471 -30.65 24.32 -12.95
CA VAL A 471 -31.67 24.63 -11.92
C VAL A 471 -31.00 24.30 -10.59
N GLN A 472 -31.14 25.20 -9.61
CA GLN A 472 -30.68 24.95 -8.25
C GLN A 472 -31.16 23.56 -7.77
N PRO A 473 -30.27 22.78 -7.11
CA PRO A 473 -30.70 21.49 -6.58
C PRO A 473 -31.86 21.69 -5.61
N PRO A 474 -32.87 20.80 -5.63
CA PRO A 474 -33.95 20.84 -4.65
C PRO A 474 -33.36 20.71 -3.23
N PRO A 475 -34.00 21.30 -2.23
CA PRO A 475 -33.61 21.17 -0.84
C PRO A 475 -33.49 19.68 -0.47
N PRO A 476 -32.55 19.30 0.42
CA PRO A 476 -32.41 17.91 0.83
C PRO A 476 -33.75 17.39 1.36
N GLY A 477 -34.16 16.26 0.81
CA GLY A 477 -35.37 15.57 1.28
C GLY A 477 -35.22 15.11 2.73
N PRO A 478 -36.32 14.76 3.40
CA PRO A 478 -36.25 14.22 4.76
C PRO A 478 -35.31 13.01 4.79
N PRO A 479 -34.58 12.81 5.91
CA PRO A 479 -33.66 11.66 6.04
C PRO A 479 -34.42 10.37 5.72
N ALA A 480 -33.83 9.54 4.86
CA ALA A 480 -34.44 8.26 4.50
C ALA A 480 -34.66 7.43 5.78
N GLU A 481 -35.82 6.83 5.92
CA GLU A 481 -36.05 5.86 7.01
C GLU A 481 -34.96 4.80 6.99
N PRO A 482 -34.43 4.37 8.18
CA PRO A 482 -33.39 3.39 8.26
C PRO A 482 -33.88 2.11 7.57
N ALA A 483 -33.24 1.78 6.44
CA ALA A 483 -33.52 0.54 5.73
C ALA A 483 -33.39 -0.63 6.69
N ASP A 484 -34.31 -1.56 6.67
CA ASP A 484 -34.25 -2.78 7.48
C ASP A 484 -32.89 -3.43 7.35
N ARG A 485 -32.19 -3.58 8.49
CA ARG A 485 -30.85 -4.17 8.49
C ARG A 485 -30.94 -5.60 7.99
N PRO A 486 -30.16 -5.97 6.97
CA PRO A 486 -30.11 -7.36 6.55
C PRO A 486 -29.76 -8.26 7.75
N GLY A 487 -30.43 -9.38 7.89
CA GLY A 487 -30.13 -10.34 8.96
C GLY A 487 -28.67 -10.78 8.90
N GLN A 488 -28.04 -11.10 10.02
CA GLN A 488 -26.60 -11.45 10.10
C GLN A 488 -26.19 -12.61 9.19
N VAL A 489 -27.12 -13.53 8.87
CA VAL A 489 -26.86 -14.61 7.91
C VAL A 489 -26.75 -14.06 6.48
N ALA A 490 -27.64 -13.15 6.11
CA ALA A 490 -27.59 -12.50 4.80
C ALA A 490 -26.30 -11.67 4.64
N GLU A 491 -25.87 -10.96 5.68
CA GLU A 491 -24.63 -10.19 5.68
C GLU A 491 -23.38 -11.12 5.59
N LEU A 492 -23.38 -12.25 6.30
CA LEU A 492 -22.32 -13.25 6.19
C LEU A 492 -22.21 -13.83 4.77
N LEU A 493 -23.34 -14.18 4.18
CA LEU A 493 -23.36 -14.70 2.80
C LEU A 493 -22.88 -13.63 1.82
N ARG A 494 -23.38 -12.39 1.95
CA ARG A 494 -22.94 -11.26 1.12
C ARG A 494 -21.43 -11.08 1.22
N TYR A 495 -20.89 -10.95 2.43
CA TYR A 495 -19.48 -10.75 2.67
C TYR A 495 -18.62 -11.90 2.12
N THR A 496 -19.06 -13.15 2.30
CA THR A 496 -18.39 -14.33 1.73
C THR A 496 -18.38 -14.29 0.20
N PHE A 497 -19.54 -14.04 -0.42
CA PHE A 497 -19.64 -13.98 -1.88
C PHE A 497 -18.89 -12.78 -2.49
N ASP A 498 -18.78 -11.68 -1.78
CA ASP A 498 -17.96 -10.54 -2.20
C ASP A 498 -16.49 -10.97 -2.33
N GLY A 499 -15.95 -11.72 -1.37
CA GLY A 499 -14.62 -12.31 -1.48
C GLY A 499 -14.46 -13.24 -2.69
N TRP A 500 -15.46 -14.07 -2.95
CA TRP A 500 -15.44 -15.02 -4.08
C TRP A 500 -15.55 -14.31 -5.43
N ARG A 501 -16.16 -13.14 -5.46
CA ARG A 501 -16.19 -12.26 -6.63
C ARG A 501 -14.92 -11.41 -6.76
N GLY A 502 -14.03 -11.43 -5.79
CA GLY A 502 -12.88 -10.55 -5.72
C GLY A 502 -13.24 -9.10 -5.38
N VAL A 503 -14.41 -8.87 -4.79
CA VAL A 503 -14.87 -7.58 -4.30
C VAL A 503 -14.55 -7.46 -2.82
N GLY A 504 -14.04 -6.33 -2.42
CA GLY A 504 -13.63 -6.07 -1.05
C GLY A 504 -12.28 -6.71 -0.69
N VAL A 505 -11.62 -6.09 0.21
CA VAL A 505 -10.30 -6.52 0.72
C VAL A 505 -10.44 -7.05 2.11
#